data_067cd92ab3bacca13b66efe372628c94
#
_entry.id   067cd92ab3bacca13b66efe372628c94
#
_cell.length_a   1.000
_cell.length_b   1.000
_cell.length_c   1.000
_cell.angle_alpha   90.00
_cell.angle_beta   90.00
_cell.angle_gamma   90.00
#
_symmetry.space_group_name_H-M   'P 1'
#
loop_
_entity.id
_entity.type
_entity.pdbx_description
1 polymer ?
#
loop_
_entity_poly.entity_id
_entity_poly.type
_entity_poly.pdbx_seq_one_letter_code
_entity_poly.pdbx_strand_id
1 'polypeptide(L)'
;MTTSYSNHNLDQYDNPYFLHSSDHAGLVLVSDRLTTGADFHSWRRSVRMALNVRNKLGFVDGTLSKPSQEHRDFGSWSRCNDMVATWLMNLVSKKIGQEFIVYIYC
;
A
#
# COMPACT_ATOMS: atom_id res chain seq x y z
N MET A 1 -18.66 25.92 -13.25
CA MET A 1 -18.62 25.47 -12.67
C MET A 1 -17.82 24.73 -11.71
N THR A 2 -18.01 24.99 -10.61
CA THR A 2 -17.26 24.45 -9.50
C THR A 2 -17.35 22.94 -9.40
N THR A 3 -18.40 22.37 -9.92
CA THR A 3 -18.58 20.93 -9.87
C THR A 3 -17.47 20.19 -10.58
N SER A 4 -17.11 20.64 -11.77
CA SER A 4 -16.07 20.03 -12.56
C SER A 4 -14.72 20.11 -11.82
N TYR A 5 -14.45 21.26 -11.21
CA TYR A 5 -13.21 21.44 -10.48
C TYR A 5 -13.15 20.55 -9.26
N SER A 6 -14.22 20.44 -8.51
CA SER A 6 -14.28 19.58 -7.34
C SER A 6 -14.10 18.11 -7.72
N ASN A 7 -14.68 17.69 -8.85
CA ASN A 7 -14.53 16.31 -9.31
C ASN A 7 -13.08 16.01 -9.65
N HIS A 8 -12.36 16.97 -10.21
CA HIS A 8 -10.95 16.79 -10.52
C HIS A 8 -10.14 16.50 -9.25
N ASN A 9 -10.41 17.23 -8.17
CA ASN A 9 -9.71 17.01 -6.91
C ASN A 9 -10.06 15.64 -6.30
N LEU A 10 -11.33 15.24 -6.38
CA LEU A 10 -11.75 13.94 -5.90
C LEU A 10 -11.09 12.83 -6.70
N ASP A 11 -10.99 12.97 -8.02
CA ASP A 11 -10.36 11.98 -8.87
C ASP A 11 -8.89 11.80 -8.48
N GLN A 12 -8.22 12.87 -8.12
CA GLN A 12 -6.83 12.80 -7.72
C GLN A 12 -6.67 11.96 -6.47
N TYR A 13 -7.50 12.18 -5.45
CA TYR A 13 -7.43 11.43 -4.20
C TYR A 13 -7.93 10.01 -4.35
N ASP A 14 -8.82 9.74 -5.30
CA ASP A 14 -9.31 8.39 -5.56
C ASP A 14 -8.35 7.56 -6.38
N ASN A 15 -7.37 8.18 -7.00
CA ASN A 15 -6.41 7.47 -7.84
C ASN A 15 -5.43 6.71 -6.95
N PRO A 16 -5.38 5.36 -7.03
CA PRO A 16 -4.48 4.58 -6.18
C PRO A 16 -3.00 4.84 -6.46
N TYR A 17 -2.69 5.45 -7.60
CA TYR A 17 -1.30 5.81 -7.92
C TYR A 17 -0.91 7.17 -7.39
N PHE A 18 -1.86 7.92 -6.81
CA PHE A 18 -1.55 9.22 -6.25
C PHE A 18 -0.76 9.06 -4.96
N LEU A 19 0.32 9.82 -4.80
CA LEU A 19 1.15 9.81 -3.62
C LEU A 19 1.03 11.16 -2.91
N HIS A 20 0.58 11.12 -1.66
CA HIS A 20 0.58 12.29 -0.80
C HIS A 20 2.01 12.59 -0.39
N SER A 21 2.25 13.80 0.10
CA SER A 21 3.58 14.19 0.57
C SER A 21 4.08 13.31 1.71
N SER A 22 3.16 12.71 2.47
CA SER A 22 3.53 11.79 3.56
C SER A 22 3.79 10.37 3.08
N ASP A 23 3.50 10.06 1.82
CA ASP A 23 3.72 8.73 1.25
C ASP A 23 5.15 8.62 0.73
N HIS A 24 6.05 8.18 1.59
CA HIS A 24 7.46 8.03 1.23
C HIS A 24 7.99 6.73 1.85
N ALA A 25 9.14 6.29 1.37
CA ALA A 25 9.70 4.99 1.72
C ALA A 25 9.96 4.84 3.22
N GLY A 26 10.23 5.94 3.92
CA GLY A 26 10.49 5.89 5.36
C GLY A 26 9.26 5.92 6.24
N LEU A 27 8.07 5.92 5.64
CA LEU A 27 6.84 5.97 6.41
C LEU A 27 6.67 4.73 7.28
N VAL A 28 6.24 4.93 8.53
CA VAL A 28 5.87 3.84 9.43
C VAL A 28 4.36 3.73 9.42
N LEU A 29 3.83 2.67 8.82
CA LEU A 29 2.39 2.48 8.67
C LEU A 29 1.70 2.31 10.02
N VAL A 30 2.27 1.48 10.89
CA VAL A 30 1.76 1.27 12.24
C VAL A 30 2.95 1.30 13.18
N SER A 31 2.70 1.72 14.43
CA SER A 31 3.78 1.93 15.38
C SER A 31 4.40 0.63 15.90
N ASP A 32 3.62 -0.44 15.95
CA ASP A 32 4.10 -1.71 16.50
C ASP A 32 4.66 -2.59 15.40
N ARG A 33 5.89 -3.06 15.58
CA ARG A 33 6.49 -4.00 14.65
C ARG A 33 6.07 -5.41 15.00
N LEU A 34 5.85 -6.21 13.97
CA LEU A 34 5.58 -7.63 14.18
C LEU A 34 6.90 -8.34 14.39
N THR A 35 7.13 -8.86 15.60
CA THR A 35 8.35 -9.58 15.93
C THR A 35 8.11 -11.07 16.13
N THR A 36 6.87 -11.46 16.46
CA THR A 36 6.47 -12.85 16.61
C THR A 36 5.13 -13.05 15.92
N GLY A 37 4.69 -14.29 15.80
CA GLY A 37 3.39 -14.58 15.22
C GLY A 37 2.21 -14.48 16.19
N ALA A 38 2.45 -14.17 17.46
CA ALA A 38 1.41 -14.24 18.47
C ALA A 38 0.23 -13.35 18.21
N ASP A 39 0.49 -12.11 17.77
CA ASP A 39 -0.56 -11.12 17.52
C ASP A 39 -0.76 -10.85 16.03
N PHE A 40 -0.45 -11.85 15.20
CA PHE A 40 -0.40 -11.67 13.77
C PHE A 40 -1.73 -11.17 13.18
N HIS A 41 -2.84 -11.76 13.60
CA HIS A 41 -4.14 -11.40 13.03
C HIS A 41 -4.52 -9.95 13.35
N SER A 42 -4.29 -9.53 14.57
CA SER A 42 -4.57 -8.18 15.00
C SER A 42 -3.67 -7.18 14.28
N TRP A 43 -2.39 -7.49 14.19
CA TRP A 43 -1.41 -6.66 13.53
C TRP A 43 -1.71 -6.54 12.03
N ARG A 44 -2.03 -7.66 11.38
CA ARG A 44 -2.38 -7.68 9.97
C ARG A 44 -3.59 -6.78 9.68
N ARG A 45 -4.58 -6.85 10.55
CA ARG A 45 -5.77 -6.00 10.42
C ARG A 45 -5.40 -4.53 10.49
N SER A 46 -4.54 -4.15 11.43
CA SER A 46 -4.09 -2.76 11.57
C SER A 46 -3.35 -2.29 10.34
N VAL A 47 -2.49 -3.13 9.79
CA VAL A 47 -1.75 -2.80 8.57
C VAL A 47 -2.71 -2.60 7.40
N ARG A 48 -3.68 -3.50 7.24
CA ARG A 48 -4.64 -3.39 6.15
C ARG A 48 -5.47 -2.12 6.28
N MET A 49 -5.87 -1.77 7.50
CA MET A 49 -6.62 -0.53 7.73
C MET A 49 -5.77 0.69 7.37
N ALA A 50 -4.50 0.68 7.75
CA ALA A 50 -3.60 1.79 7.45
C ALA A 50 -3.40 1.94 5.93
N LEU A 51 -3.27 0.83 5.22
CA LEU A 51 -3.16 0.85 3.77
C LEU A 51 -4.44 1.35 3.11
N ASN A 52 -5.59 0.93 3.64
CA ASN A 52 -6.87 1.35 3.09
C ASN A 52 -7.07 2.86 3.23
N VAL A 53 -6.69 3.42 4.37
CA VAL A 53 -6.79 4.86 4.59
C VAL A 53 -5.97 5.64 3.56
N ARG A 54 -4.85 5.07 3.12
CA ARG A 54 -3.99 5.69 2.11
C ARG A 54 -4.36 5.32 0.69
N ASN A 55 -5.44 4.55 0.51
CA ASN A 55 -5.86 4.05 -0.80
C ASN A 55 -4.77 3.19 -1.46
N LYS A 56 -4.09 2.39 -0.66
CA LYS A 56 -3.01 1.52 -1.14
C LYS A 56 -3.28 0.04 -0.89
N LEU A 57 -4.42 -0.29 -0.29
CA LEU A 57 -4.72 -1.69 0.01
C LEU A 57 -4.85 -2.55 -1.25
N GLY A 58 -5.31 -1.96 -2.34
CA GLY A 58 -5.49 -2.69 -3.60
C GLY A 58 -4.22 -3.32 -4.13
N PHE A 59 -3.05 -2.78 -3.75
CA PHE A 59 -1.77 -3.36 -4.16
C PHE A 59 -1.48 -4.71 -3.50
N VAL A 60 -2.10 -4.98 -2.36
CA VAL A 60 -1.84 -6.23 -1.63
C VAL A 60 -3.01 -7.20 -1.64
N ASP A 61 -4.23 -6.75 -1.84
CA ASP A 61 -5.39 -7.64 -1.80
C ASP A 61 -5.83 -8.10 -3.19
N GLY A 62 -5.15 -7.66 -4.24
CA GLY A 62 -5.43 -8.12 -5.59
C GLY A 62 -6.55 -7.38 -6.31
N THR A 63 -7.18 -6.39 -5.66
CA THR A 63 -8.25 -5.64 -6.31
C THR A 63 -7.73 -4.66 -7.35
N LEU A 64 -6.46 -4.28 -7.25
CA LEU A 64 -5.81 -3.43 -8.24
C LEU A 64 -4.89 -4.30 -9.08
N SER A 65 -5.26 -4.52 -10.34
CA SER A 65 -4.52 -5.39 -11.22
C SER A 65 -3.20 -4.75 -11.68
N LYS A 66 -2.18 -5.59 -11.82
CA LYS A 66 -0.91 -5.14 -12.39
C LYS A 66 -1.10 -4.87 -13.87
N PRO A 67 -0.79 -3.65 -14.35
CA PRO A 67 -0.88 -3.37 -15.79
C PRO A 67 0.18 -4.14 -16.57
N SER A 68 -0.03 -4.29 -17.87
CA SER A 68 1.02 -4.85 -18.73
C SER A 68 2.18 -3.86 -18.81
N GLN A 69 3.37 -4.37 -19.12
CA GLN A 69 4.57 -3.54 -19.17
C GLN A 69 4.46 -2.41 -20.19
N GLU A 70 3.65 -2.60 -21.22
CA GLU A 70 3.48 -1.60 -22.27
C GLU A 70 2.41 -0.57 -21.93
N HIS A 71 1.65 -0.81 -20.87
CA HIS A 71 0.59 0.11 -20.49
C HIS A 71 1.18 1.39 -19.91
N ARG A 72 0.55 2.53 -20.22
CA ARG A 72 1.05 3.82 -19.75
C ARG A 72 1.13 3.93 -18.24
N ASP A 73 0.30 3.19 -17.51
CA ASP A 73 0.25 3.25 -16.06
C ASP A 73 1.24 2.30 -15.38
N PHE A 74 1.98 1.51 -16.15
CA PHE A 74 2.87 0.51 -15.56
C PHE A 74 3.92 1.15 -14.65
N GLY A 75 4.52 2.25 -15.08
CA GLY A 75 5.54 2.92 -14.28
C GLY A 75 5.00 3.42 -12.94
N SER A 76 3.82 4.04 -12.98
CA SER A 76 3.19 4.53 -11.74
C SER A 76 2.81 3.37 -10.84
N TRP A 77 2.25 2.31 -11.41
CA TRP A 77 1.90 1.13 -10.64
C TRP A 77 3.14 0.53 -9.97
N SER A 78 4.22 0.40 -10.72
CA SER A 78 5.45 -0.23 -10.23
C SER A 78 6.03 0.55 -9.06
N ARG A 79 6.09 1.87 -9.17
CA ARG A 79 6.64 2.71 -8.11
C ARG A 79 5.79 2.64 -6.85
N CYS A 80 4.48 2.69 -7.00
CA CYS A 80 3.58 2.60 -5.84
C CYS A 80 3.65 1.21 -5.20
N ASN A 81 3.72 0.17 -6.03
CA ASN A 81 3.84 -1.18 -5.52
C ASN A 81 5.12 -1.37 -4.70
N ASP A 82 6.23 -0.82 -5.19
CA ASP A 82 7.49 -0.91 -4.47
C ASP A 82 7.46 -0.10 -3.18
N MET A 83 6.78 1.03 -3.17
CA MET A 83 6.62 1.81 -1.95
C MET A 83 5.84 1.03 -0.90
N VAL A 84 4.73 0.41 -1.29
CA VAL A 84 3.93 -0.40 -0.38
C VAL A 84 4.76 -1.58 0.14
N ALA A 85 5.49 -2.25 -0.76
CA ALA A 85 6.35 -3.35 -0.35
C ALA A 85 7.40 -2.91 0.66
N THR A 86 7.99 -1.73 0.46
CA THR A 86 8.97 -1.18 1.38
C THR A 86 8.36 -0.92 2.75
N TRP A 87 7.16 -0.36 2.79
CA TRP A 87 6.46 -0.16 4.06
C TRP A 87 6.24 -1.47 4.80
N LEU A 88 5.81 -2.50 4.08
CA LEU A 88 5.55 -3.81 4.69
C LEU A 88 6.83 -4.46 5.20
N MET A 89 7.89 -4.39 4.41
CA MET A 89 9.17 -4.98 4.81
C MET A 89 9.75 -4.29 6.04
N ASN A 90 9.51 -3.00 6.19
CA ASN A 90 10.00 -2.25 7.34
C ASN A 90 9.25 -2.58 8.64
N LEU A 91 8.07 -3.21 8.52
CA LEU A 91 7.23 -3.51 9.67
C LEU A 91 7.47 -4.89 10.26
N VAL A 92 8.16 -5.78 9.55
CA VAL A 92 8.34 -7.15 10.00
C VAL A 92 9.79 -7.41 10.33
N SER A 93 10.04 -8.39 11.23
CA SER A 93 11.39 -8.82 11.49
C SER A 93 11.91 -9.60 10.28
N LYS A 94 13.21 -9.61 10.12
CA LYS A 94 13.83 -10.32 9.02
C LYS A 94 13.45 -11.78 8.99
N LYS A 95 13.24 -12.35 10.17
CA LYS A 95 12.96 -13.79 10.32
C LYS A 95 11.61 -14.18 9.72
N ILE A 96 10.59 -13.34 9.83
CA ILE A 96 9.25 -13.68 9.35
C ILE A 96 8.85 -12.87 8.12
N GLY A 97 9.73 -11.99 7.65
CA GLY A 97 9.39 -11.07 6.57
C GLY A 97 8.97 -11.75 5.29
N GLN A 98 9.69 -12.80 4.89
CA GLN A 98 9.37 -13.49 3.66
C GLN A 98 8.02 -14.19 3.71
N GLU A 99 7.73 -14.87 4.80
CA GLU A 99 6.45 -15.55 4.96
C GLU A 99 5.32 -14.53 4.96
N PHE A 100 5.53 -13.41 5.63
CA PHE A 100 4.52 -12.36 5.69
C PHE A 100 4.26 -11.76 4.31
N ILE A 101 5.30 -11.48 3.55
CA ILE A 101 5.15 -10.90 2.22
C ILE A 101 4.37 -11.86 1.31
N VAL A 102 4.71 -13.13 1.31
CA VAL A 102 3.98 -14.12 0.52
C VAL A 102 2.52 -14.17 0.94
N TYR A 103 2.25 -14.16 2.23
CA TYR A 103 0.89 -14.21 2.74
C TYR A 103 0.06 -12.99 2.31
N ILE A 104 0.66 -11.81 2.36
CA ILE A 104 -0.03 -10.58 2.02
C ILE A 104 -0.32 -10.49 0.53
N TYR A 105 0.64 -10.88 -0.32
CA TYR A 105 0.50 -10.74 -1.76
C TYR A 105 -0.23 -11.90 -2.42
N CYS A 106 -0.32 -13.00 -1.75
CA CYS A 106 -1.13 -14.13 -2.22
C CYS A 106 -2.50 -14.09 -1.63
#